data_07e30b7d3fb40451660e98ca83e2d16d
#
_entry.id   07e30b7d3fb40451660e98ca83e2d16d
#
_cell.length_a   1.000
_cell.length_b   1.000
_cell.length_c   1.000
_cell.angle_alpha   90.00
_cell.angle_beta   90.00
_cell.angle_gamma   90.00
#
_symmetry.space_group_name_H-M   'P 1'
#
loop_
_entity.id
_entity.type
_entity.pdbx_description
1 polymer ?
#
loop_
_entity_poly.entity_id
_entity_poly.type
_entity_poly.pdbx_seq_one_letter_code
_entity_poly.pdbx_strand_id
1 'polypeptide(L)'
;MLEGSAPFSGLGPVEAKVLYAFGDLLLLVQNDFPDSKVWLLADAFKKIHSRLPGALTPQQIMVLPNLHPSALLAFRGNPIP
;
A
#
# COMPACT_ATOMS: atom_id res chain seq x y z
N MET A 1 4.89 -16.06 1.94
CA MET A 1 4.59 -16.20 1.51
C MET A 1 4.15 -15.62 1.10
N LEU A 2 4.30 -15.28 0.89
CA LEU A 2 3.73 -15.01 0.51
C LEU A 2 3.42 -15.79 -0.11
N GLU A 3 3.26 -16.23 -0.23
CA GLU A 3 3.01 -17.03 -0.67
C GLU A 3 2.59 -16.94 -1.44
N GLY A 4 2.78 -16.39 -1.66
CA GLY A 4 2.31 -16.20 -2.41
C GLY A 4 2.04 -16.90 -3.20
N SER A 5 2.23 -16.99 -3.34
CA SER A 5 2.01 -17.70 -4.30
C SER A 5 1.02 -18.62 -4.14
N ALA A 6 0.87 -19.42 -4.85
CA ALA A 6 0.01 -20.48 -4.84
C ALA A 6 -0.63 -20.82 -3.57
N PRO A 7 -0.08 -20.53 -2.51
CA PRO A 7 -0.68 -20.88 -1.27
C PRO A 7 -2.09 -20.40 -1.07
N PHE A 8 -2.51 -19.52 -1.88
CA PHE A 8 -3.85 -19.01 -1.71
C PHE A 8 -4.90 -19.83 -2.38
N SER A 9 -4.51 -20.88 -3.08
CA SER A 9 -5.46 -21.58 -3.90
C SER A 9 -6.63 -22.15 -3.11
N GLY A 10 -6.38 -22.65 -1.93
CA GLY A 10 -7.43 -23.24 -1.13
C GLY A 10 -8.29 -22.23 -0.41
N LEU A 11 -7.88 -20.99 -0.43
CA LEU A 11 -8.59 -19.92 0.29
C LEU A 11 -9.41 -19.07 -0.64
N GLY A 12 -9.35 -19.32 -1.93
CA GLY A 12 -9.96 -18.45 -2.90
C GLY A 12 -9.16 -17.19 -3.08
N PRO A 13 -9.63 -16.28 -3.91
CA PRO A 13 -8.90 -15.05 -4.17
C PRO A 13 -8.80 -14.19 -2.91
N VAL A 14 -7.61 -13.71 -2.64
CA VAL A 14 -7.38 -12.78 -1.55
C VAL A 14 -7.40 -11.40 -2.14
N GLU A 15 -8.30 -10.58 -1.67
CA GLU A 15 -8.35 -9.19 -2.10
C GLU A 15 -7.29 -8.40 -1.36
N ALA A 16 -6.45 -7.74 -2.11
CA ALA A 16 -5.41 -6.93 -1.55
C ALA A 16 -5.35 -5.60 -2.30
N LYS A 17 -4.91 -4.58 -1.60
CA LYS A 17 -4.79 -3.27 -2.20
C LYS A 17 -3.39 -2.74 -2.03
N VAL A 18 -2.99 -1.84 -2.91
CA VAL A 18 -1.65 -1.29 -2.89
C VAL A 18 -1.52 -0.30 -1.74
N LEU A 19 -0.48 -0.46 -0.95
CA LEU A 19 -0.11 0.49 0.08
C LEU A 19 1.01 1.39 -0.41
N TYR A 20 2.02 0.82 -1.06
CA TYR A 20 3.17 1.58 -1.50
C TYR A 20 3.88 0.82 -2.62
N ALA A 21 4.87 1.47 -3.25
CA ALA A 21 5.60 0.85 -4.34
C ALA A 21 7.07 1.25 -4.32
N PHE A 22 7.93 0.29 -4.70
CA PHE A 22 9.37 0.48 -4.82
C PHE A 22 9.80 -0.06 -6.18
N GLY A 23 10.03 0.82 -7.15
CA GLY A 23 10.36 0.36 -8.49
C GLY A 23 9.28 -0.58 -9.00
N ASP A 24 9.65 -1.85 -9.23
CA ASP A 24 8.71 -2.84 -9.74
C ASP A 24 7.94 -3.58 -8.65
N LEU A 25 8.25 -3.33 -7.40
CA LEU A 25 7.64 -4.06 -6.30
C LEU A 25 6.47 -3.26 -5.74
N LEU A 26 5.37 -3.97 -5.48
CA LEU A 26 4.21 -3.37 -4.83
C LEU A 26 4.10 -3.92 -3.42
N LEU A 27 3.90 -3.03 -2.47
CA LEU A 27 3.60 -3.42 -1.11
C LEU A 27 2.10 -3.45 -0.96
N LEU A 28 1.55 -4.64 -0.68
CA LEU A 28 0.12 -4.86 -0.63
C LEU A 28 -0.34 -5.10 0.79
N VAL A 29 -1.58 -4.71 1.07
CA VAL A 29 -2.23 -5.05 2.34
C VAL A 29 -3.55 -5.74 2.02
N GLN A 30 -3.94 -6.67 2.87
CA GLN A 30 -5.21 -7.35 2.71
C GLN A 30 -6.36 -6.39 2.97
N ASN A 31 -7.50 -6.68 2.36
CA ASN A 31 -8.66 -5.80 2.43
C ASN A 31 -9.18 -5.59 3.84
N ASP A 32 -8.98 -6.57 4.71
CA ASP A 32 -9.46 -6.50 6.10
C ASP A 32 -8.46 -5.87 7.06
N PHE A 33 -7.34 -5.41 6.54
CA PHE A 33 -6.35 -4.72 7.39
C PHE A 33 -6.96 -3.40 7.88
N PRO A 34 -6.78 -3.03 9.15
CA PRO A 34 -7.42 -1.82 9.68
C PRO A 34 -7.03 -0.56 8.91
N ASP A 35 -8.02 0.24 8.57
CA ASP A 35 -7.81 1.45 7.77
C ASP A 35 -6.86 2.43 8.45
N SER A 36 -6.99 2.59 9.76
CA SER A 36 -6.11 3.51 10.48
C SER A 36 -4.65 3.08 10.40
N LYS A 37 -4.40 1.77 10.42
CA LYS A 37 -3.03 1.28 10.31
C LYS A 37 -2.49 1.46 8.89
N VAL A 38 -3.33 1.29 7.89
CA VAL A 38 -2.94 1.56 6.51
C VAL A 38 -2.55 3.03 6.37
N TRP A 39 -3.35 3.91 6.93
CA TRP A 39 -3.06 5.34 6.88
C TRP A 39 -1.72 5.65 7.54
N LEU A 40 -1.49 5.09 8.73
CA LEU A 40 -0.25 5.34 9.46
C LEU A 40 0.97 4.85 8.69
N LEU A 41 0.88 3.68 8.09
CA LEU A 41 1.98 3.15 7.31
C LEU A 41 2.24 4.00 6.07
N ALA A 42 1.17 4.39 5.37
CA ALA A 42 1.31 5.23 4.19
C ALA A 42 1.91 6.58 4.55
N ASP A 43 1.47 7.16 5.66
CA ASP A 43 2.02 8.43 6.12
C ASP A 43 3.51 8.30 6.44
N ALA A 44 3.91 7.19 7.06
CA ALA A 44 5.32 6.95 7.34
C ALA A 44 6.13 6.87 6.06
N PHE A 45 5.66 6.13 5.06
CA PHE A 45 6.34 6.05 3.78
C PHE A 45 6.40 7.40 3.08
N LYS A 46 5.31 8.17 3.16
CA LYS A 46 5.29 9.50 2.59
C LYS A 46 6.40 10.37 3.17
N LYS A 47 6.66 10.23 4.46
CA LYS A 47 7.66 11.04 5.12
C LYS A 47 9.09 10.63 4.80
N ILE A 48 9.32 9.35 4.50
CA ILE A 48 10.68 8.85 4.35
C ILE A 48 11.00 8.41 2.93
N HIS A 49 10.07 8.57 1.98
CA HIS A 49 10.27 8.02 0.64
C HIS A 49 11.56 8.52 -0.03
N SER A 50 11.96 9.75 0.25
CA SER A 50 13.18 10.29 -0.35
C SER A 50 14.45 9.58 0.14
N ARG A 51 14.34 8.85 1.25
CA ARG A 51 15.48 8.12 1.82
C ARG A 51 15.47 6.64 1.43
N LEU A 52 14.43 6.19 0.74
CA LEU A 52 14.29 4.77 0.37
C LEU A 52 14.66 4.61 -1.10
N PRO A 53 15.74 3.86 -1.42
CA PRO A 53 16.11 3.66 -2.81
C PRO A 53 14.99 3.00 -3.59
N GLY A 54 14.67 3.55 -4.75
CA GLY A 54 13.66 2.97 -5.61
C GLY A 54 12.23 3.29 -5.21
N ALA A 55 12.01 4.00 -4.12
CA ALA A 55 10.65 4.34 -3.70
C ALA A 55 10.04 5.34 -4.67
N LEU A 56 8.77 5.12 -5.02
CA LEU A 56 8.04 6.06 -5.84
C LEU A 56 7.62 7.27 -5.00
N THR A 57 7.44 8.40 -5.67
CA THR A 57 6.93 9.57 -4.97
C THR A 57 5.46 9.40 -4.66
N PRO A 58 4.92 10.11 -3.67
CA PRO A 58 3.49 10.04 -3.40
C PRO A 58 2.63 10.33 -4.63
N GLN A 59 3.04 11.26 -5.47
CA GLN A 59 2.30 11.58 -6.69
C GLN A 59 2.24 10.38 -7.63
N GLN A 60 3.34 9.64 -7.75
CA GLN A 60 3.36 8.46 -8.60
C GLN A 60 2.50 7.34 -8.03
N ILE A 61 2.46 7.22 -6.71
CA ILE A 61 1.68 6.17 -6.07
C ILE A 61 0.19 6.46 -6.17
N MET A 62 -0.20 7.72 -6.05
CA MET A 62 -1.61 8.09 -6.08
C MET A 62 -2.32 7.75 -7.40
N VAL A 63 -1.57 7.56 -8.47
CA VAL A 63 -2.17 7.19 -9.76
C VAL A 63 -2.14 5.69 -10.02
N LEU A 64 -1.64 4.90 -9.10
CA LEU A 64 -1.61 3.45 -9.28
C LEU A 64 -3.01 2.88 -9.17
N PRO A 65 -3.32 1.84 -9.95
CA PRO A 65 -4.60 1.15 -9.81
C PRO A 65 -4.62 0.39 -8.48
N ASN A 66 -5.82 0.23 -7.95
CA ASN A 66 -6.05 -0.57 -6.75
C ASN A 66 -5.33 -0.04 -5.50
N LEU A 67 -5.05 1.24 -5.46
CA LEU A 67 -4.48 1.86 -4.27
C LEU A 67 -5.49 1.85 -3.13
N HIS A 68 -5.05 1.49 -1.93
CA HIS A 68 -5.94 1.46 -0.78
C HIS A 68 -6.46 2.87 -0.49
N PRO A 69 -7.77 3.03 -0.25
CA PRO A 69 -8.33 4.36 0.01
C PRO A 69 -7.68 5.10 1.17
N SER A 70 -7.34 4.39 2.24
CA SER A 70 -6.70 5.03 3.39
C SER A 70 -5.28 5.47 3.08
N ALA A 71 -4.57 4.72 2.24
CA ALA A 71 -3.26 5.15 1.77
C ALA A 71 -3.38 6.41 0.93
N LEU A 72 -4.38 6.46 0.07
CA LEU A 72 -4.62 7.65 -0.73
C LEU A 72 -4.87 8.87 0.15
N LEU A 73 -5.67 8.71 1.21
CA LEU A 73 -5.91 9.80 2.14
C LEU A 73 -4.61 10.31 2.76
N ALA A 74 -3.74 9.40 3.17
CA ALA A 74 -2.47 9.78 3.77
C ALA A 74 -1.60 10.55 2.79
N PHE A 75 -1.52 10.07 1.54
CA PHE A 75 -0.69 10.72 0.53
C PHE A 75 -1.24 12.08 0.13
N ARG A 76 -2.53 12.29 0.26
CA ARG A 76 -3.15 13.57 -0.03
C ARG A 76 -3.08 14.54 1.15
N GLY A 77 -2.62 14.08 2.30
CA GLY A 77 -2.53 14.94 3.48
C GLY A 77 -3.84 15.04 4.26
N ASN A 78 -4.79 14.16 3.98
CA ASN A 78 -6.04 14.15 4.72
C ASN A 78 -5.85 13.47 6.08
N PRO A 79 -6.70 13.79 7.07
CA PRO A 79 -6.55 13.19 8.39
C PRO A 79 -6.86 11.70 8.38
N ILE A 80 -6.43 11.04 9.45
CA ILE A 80 -6.65 9.62 9.64
C ILE A 80 -8.16 9.33 9.68
N PRO A 81 -8.60 8.27 9.01
CA PRO A 81 -10.01 7.92 8.98
C PRO A 81 -10.55 7.46 10.33
#